data_70a2772b698b2c572a407acced9c46b1
#
_entry.id   70a2772b698b2c572a407acced9c46b1
#
_cell.length_a   1.000
_cell.length_b   1.000
_cell.length_c   1.000
_cell.angle_alpha   90.00
_cell.angle_beta   90.00
_cell.angle_gamma   90.00
#
_symmetry.space_group_name_H-M   'P 1'
#
loop_
_entity.id
_entity.type
_entity.pdbx_description
1 polymer ?
#
loop_
_entity_poly.entity_id
_entity_poly.type
_entity_poly.pdbx_seq_one_letter_code
_entity_poly.pdbx_strand_id
1 'polypeptide(L)'
;DMGVFKMIREMFPGMHLHASTQMTVTGPEGMKFLEEQGASRVVTARELSLEEIRRMHETSPIEIESFVHGALCYSYSGQCLMSSILGGRSGNRGRCAQPCRLPYQTALCCGENGRRSEKRKAQELCPLSLKDISTIEILPQILEVGVTSLKIEGRMKQPGYTAGVTSVYRKYLDLLFEKRAENYRVAEEDKRYLLDLFNRGGSCTGYYQMQNGPSMMAFSNEKKTGDVSPVLRKK
;
A
#
# COMPACT_ATOMS: atom_id res chain seq x y z
N ASP A 1 5.43 -3.84 17.42
CA ASP A 1 6.37 -3.98 18.57
C ASP A 1 6.28 -5.39 19.14
N MET A 2 7.39 -6.14 19.09
CA MET A 2 7.45 -7.53 19.57
C MET A 2 7.24 -7.66 21.08
N GLY A 3 7.67 -6.68 21.87
CA GLY A 3 7.45 -6.69 23.32
C GLY A 3 5.96 -6.66 23.67
N VAL A 4 5.22 -5.75 23.03
CA VAL A 4 3.75 -5.67 23.21
C VAL A 4 3.07 -6.94 22.69
N PHE A 5 3.51 -7.47 21.56
CA PHE A 5 2.97 -8.70 20.98
C PHE A 5 3.10 -9.87 21.96
N LYS A 6 4.29 -10.08 22.54
CA LYS A 6 4.56 -11.12 23.52
C LYS A 6 3.73 -10.92 24.79
N MET A 7 3.67 -9.69 25.29
CA MET A 7 2.89 -9.36 26.49
C MET A 7 1.39 -9.69 26.30
N ILE A 8 0.80 -9.32 25.15
CA ILE A 8 -0.61 -9.60 24.87
C ILE A 8 -0.83 -11.12 24.79
N ARG A 9 0.07 -11.85 24.12
CA ARG A 9 -0.03 -13.32 24.04
C ARG A 9 -0.05 -13.97 25.43
N GLU A 10 0.79 -13.50 26.34
CA GLU A 10 0.88 -14.03 27.71
C GLU A 10 -0.33 -13.66 28.56
N MET A 11 -0.77 -12.40 28.49
CA MET A 11 -1.87 -11.87 29.32
C MET A 11 -3.26 -12.21 28.80
N PHE A 12 -3.41 -12.37 27.47
CA PHE A 12 -4.69 -12.58 26.79
C PHE A 12 -4.59 -13.72 25.76
N PRO A 13 -4.42 -14.98 26.19
CA PRO A 13 -4.14 -16.12 25.29
C PRO A 13 -5.25 -16.41 24.27
N GLY A 14 -6.48 -15.93 24.49
CA GLY A 14 -7.60 -16.06 23.55
C GLY A 14 -7.68 -14.94 22.51
N MET A 15 -6.80 -13.95 22.56
CA MET A 15 -6.85 -12.82 21.62
C MET A 15 -6.14 -13.16 20.31
N HIS A 16 -6.80 -12.92 19.17
CA HIS A 16 -6.17 -13.05 17.86
C HIS A 16 -5.14 -11.95 17.65
N LEU A 17 -3.89 -12.34 17.37
CA LEU A 17 -2.79 -11.41 17.18
C LEU A 17 -2.45 -11.28 15.71
N HIS A 18 -2.50 -10.05 15.19
CA HIS A 18 -2.15 -9.73 13.82
C HIS A 18 -0.82 -8.98 13.78
N ALA A 19 0.15 -9.53 13.06
CA ALA A 19 1.43 -8.86 12.84
C ALA A 19 1.26 -7.75 11.80
N SER A 20 1.46 -6.50 12.24
CA SER A 20 1.33 -5.32 11.38
C SER A 20 2.43 -5.29 10.31
N THR A 21 2.17 -4.60 9.19
CA THR A 21 3.17 -4.25 8.17
C THR A 21 4.38 -3.49 8.76
N GLN A 22 4.24 -2.87 9.94
CA GLN A 22 5.33 -2.22 10.67
C GLN A 22 6.36 -3.23 11.22
N MET A 23 6.06 -4.50 11.22
CA MET A 23 6.99 -5.56 11.60
C MET A 23 7.90 -6.00 10.46
N THR A 24 7.70 -5.44 9.27
CA THR A 24 8.57 -5.63 8.09
C THR A 24 8.73 -7.11 7.72
N VAL A 25 7.61 -7.81 7.60
CA VAL A 25 7.63 -9.21 7.19
C VAL A 25 7.75 -9.28 5.68
N THR A 26 8.92 -9.71 5.22
CA THR A 26 9.32 -9.72 3.80
C THR A 26 9.63 -11.11 3.26
N GLY A 27 9.38 -12.18 4.02
CA GLY A 27 9.66 -13.52 3.55
C GLY A 27 9.13 -14.63 4.46
N PRO A 28 9.27 -15.88 4.01
CA PRO A 28 8.75 -17.06 4.69
C PRO A 28 9.27 -17.24 6.11
N GLU A 29 10.55 -16.95 6.36
CA GLU A 29 11.18 -17.10 7.68
C GLU A 29 10.55 -16.17 8.72
N GLY A 30 10.25 -14.91 8.31
CA GLY A 30 9.56 -13.95 9.17
C GLY A 30 8.13 -14.40 9.49
N MET A 31 7.45 -15.00 8.51
CA MET A 31 6.10 -15.52 8.70
C MET A 31 6.10 -16.72 9.66
N LYS A 32 6.99 -17.68 9.45
CA LYS A 32 7.16 -18.85 10.34
C LYS A 32 7.51 -18.44 11.78
N PHE A 33 8.43 -17.50 11.93
CA PHE A 33 8.77 -16.96 13.24
C PHE A 33 7.54 -16.37 13.95
N LEU A 34 6.70 -15.60 13.25
CA LEU A 34 5.50 -15.01 13.83
C LEU A 34 4.41 -16.05 14.14
N GLU A 35 4.29 -17.10 13.34
CA GLU A 35 3.46 -18.26 13.64
C GLU A 35 3.87 -18.89 14.97
N GLU A 36 5.16 -19.18 15.16
CA GLU A 36 5.72 -19.71 16.41
C GLU A 36 5.46 -18.78 17.61
N GLN A 37 5.45 -17.46 17.36
CA GLN A 37 5.06 -16.48 18.37
C GLN A 37 3.55 -16.39 18.60
N GLY A 38 2.72 -17.13 17.86
CA GLY A 38 1.26 -17.19 18.03
C GLY A 38 0.50 -16.11 17.27
N ALA A 39 1.06 -15.58 16.18
CA ALA A 39 0.29 -14.74 15.25
C ALA A 39 -0.77 -15.60 14.55
N SER A 40 -1.97 -15.04 14.39
CA SER A 40 -3.03 -15.63 13.56
C SER A 40 -3.09 -15.04 12.16
N ARG A 41 -2.49 -13.86 11.96
CA ARG A 41 -2.43 -13.15 10.68
C ARG A 41 -1.16 -12.32 10.55
N VAL A 42 -0.62 -12.28 9.33
CA VAL A 42 0.49 -11.38 8.97
C VAL A 42 0.02 -10.39 7.91
N VAL A 43 0.27 -9.11 8.15
CA VAL A 43 0.12 -8.06 7.12
C VAL A 43 1.46 -7.95 6.39
N THR A 44 1.50 -8.38 5.14
CA THR A 44 2.73 -8.38 4.35
C THR A 44 3.30 -6.97 4.15
N ALA A 45 4.61 -6.90 3.98
CA ALA A 45 5.26 -5.70 3.47
C ALA A 45 4.71 -5.36 2.06
N ARG A 46 4.63 -4.07 1.73
CA ARG A 46 4.04 -3.61 0.45
C ARG A 46 4.93 -3.87 -0.76
N GLU A 47 6.20 -4.11 -0.51
CA GLU A 47 7.24 -4.33 -1.50
C GLU A 47 7.36 -5.78 -2.00
N LEU A 48 6.45 -6.66 -1.58
CA LEU A 48 6.45 -8.06 -2.00
C LEU A 48 5.73 -8.26 -3.34
N SER A 49 6.29 -9.16 -4.14
CA SER A 49 5.67 -9.69 -5.35
C SER A 49 4.65 -10.80 -5.04
N LEU A 50 3.80 -11.13 -6.02
CA LEU A 50 2.86 -12.26 -5.90
C LEU A 50 3.59 -13.57 -5.61
N GLU A 51 4.75 -13.80 -6.23
CA GLU A 51 5.54 -15.01 -6.03
C GLU A 51 6.09 -15.13 -4.61
N GLU A 52 6.57 -14.02 -4.03
CA GLU A 52 7.05 -13.99 -2.65
C GLU A 52 5.92 -14.27 -1.66
N ILE A 53 4.73 -13.70 -1.90
CA ILE A 53 3.54 -13.97 -1.09
C ILE A 53 3.11 -15.43 -1.19
N ARG A 54 3.16 -16.03 -2.38
CA ARG A 54 2.87 -17.45 -2.59
C ARG A 54 3.78 -18.32 -1.73
N ARG A 55 5.09 -18.06 -1.76
CA ARG A 55 6.06 -18.80 -0.93
C ARG A 55 5.79 -18.66 0.57
N MET A 56 5.35 -17.48 1.01
CA MET A 56 4.95 -17.28 2.40
C MET A 56 3.73 -18.14 2.75
N HIS A 57 2.71 -18.16 1.88
CA HIS A 57 1.52 -18.96 2.07
C HIS A 57 1.80 -20.47 2.12
N GLU A 58 2.71 -20.95 1.27
CA GLU A 58 3.14 -22.36 1.25
C GLU A 58 3.94 -22.78 2.50
N THR A 59 4.53 -21.80 3.21
CA THR A 59 5.40 -22.06 4.35
C THR A 59 4.66 -22.11 5.68
N SER A 60 3.52 -21.39 5.81
CA SER A 60 2.81 -21.22 7.06
C SER A 60 1.29 -21.14 6.84
N PRO A 61 0.49 -21.76 7.72
CA PRO A 61 -0.97 -21.78 7.60
C PRO A 61 -1.65 -20.50 8.12
N ILE A 62 -0.90 -19.54 8.70
CA ILE A 62 -1.52 -18.32 9.22
C ILE A 62 -2.02 -17.43 8.10
N GLU A 63 -3.05 -16.65 8.39
CA GLU A 63 -3.69 -15.79 7.39
C GLU A 63 -2.75 -14.70 6.85
N ILE A 64 -2.85 -14.44 5.57
CA ILE A 64 -2.14 -13.34 4.90
C ILE A 64 -3.10 -12.19 4.61
N GLU A 65 -2.74 -11.00 5.09
CA GLU A 65 -3.37 -9.75 4.72
C GLU A 65 -2.43 -8.92 3.85
N SER A 66 -2.92 -8.40 2.72
CA SER A 66 -2.10 -7.60 1.81
C SER A 66 -2.84 -6.33 1.35
N PHE A 67 -2.07 -5.26 1.09
CA PHE A 67 -2.64 -3.99 0.62
C PHE A 67 -3.07 -4.10 -0.84
N VAL A 68 -4.32 -3.79 -1.11
CA VAL A 68 -4.90 -3.88 -2.46
C VAL A 68 -5.25 -2.52 -3.06
N HIS A 69 -5.42 -1.49 -2.23
CA HIS A 69 -5.77 -0.16 -2.72
C HIS A 69 -5.24 0.96 -1.83
N GLY A 70 -4.88 2.09 -2.44
CA GLY A 70 -4.52 3.32 -1.77
C GLY A 70 -3.03 3.64 -1.80
N ALA A 71 -2.54 4.37 -0.81
CA ALA A 71 -1.20 4.93 -0.83
C ALA A 71 -0.09 3.90 -0.71
N LEU A 72 0.85 3.92 -1.66
CA LEU A 72 2.15 3.24 -1.56
C LEU A 72 3.14 4.08 -0.75
N CYS A 73 4.04 3.41 -0.03
CA CYS A 73 5.16 4.03 0.66
C CYS A 73 6.43 3.93 -0.21
N TYR A 74 7.22 5.01 -0.28
CA TYR A 74 8.51 5.02 -0.98
C TYR A 74 9.57 4.17 -0.27
N SER A 75 9.52 4.14 1.05
CA SER A 75 10.44 3.37 1.88
C SER A 75 9.95 1.94 2.09
N TYR A 76 10.86 1.06 2.44
CA TYR A 76 10.51 -0.25 2.98
C TYR A 76 9.50 -0.13 4.13
N SER A 77 8.56 -1.06 4.18
CA SER A 77 7.51 -1.09 5.21
C SER A 77 8.13 -1.10 6.61
N GLY A 78 7.67 -0.19 7.48
CA GLY A 78 8.15 -0.09 8.86
C GLY A 78 9.53 0.57 9.05
N GLN A 79 10.27 0.91 7.99
CA GLN A 79 11.67 1.39 8.10
C GLN A 79 11.84 2.90 7.89
N CYS A 80 10.78 3.63 7.59
CA CYS A 80 10.88 5.06 7.28
C CYS A 80 11.01 5.93 8.54
N LEU A 81 12.09 6.68 8.65
CA LEU A 81 12.32 7.68 9.69
C LEU A 81 12.15 9.13 9.20
N MET A 82 11.92 9.36 7.90
CA MET A 82 11.92 10.70 7.31
C MET A 82 10.98 11.68 8.02
N SER A 83 9.73 11.27 8.26
CA SER A 83 8.75 12.12 8.95
C SER A 83 9.08 12.36 10.43
N SER A 84 9.78 11.43 11.06
CA SER A 84 10.25 11.59 12.45
C SER A 84 11.40 12.60 12.53
N ILE A 85 12.36 12.52 11.60
CA ILE A 85 13.54 13.39 11.58
C ILE A 85 13.15 14.83 11.22
N LEU A 86 12.32 15.01 10.18
CA LEU A 86 11.97 16.34 9.68
C LEU A 86 10.94 17.08 10.56
N GLY A 87 10.08 16.36 11.28
CA GLY A 87 8.98 17.01 11.99
C GLY A 87 8.52 16.32 13.27
N GLY A 88 9.31 15.41 13.85
CA GLY A 88 8.96 14.71 15.10
C GLY A 88 7.75 13.77 14.98
N ARG A 89 7.26 13.49 13.76
CA ARG A 89 6.02 12.73 13.52
C ARG A 89 6.34 11.33 13.00
N SER A 90 6.41 10.35 13.90
CA SER A 90 6.73 8.98 13.55
C SER A 90 5.65 8.32 12.69
N GLY A 91 6.06 7.81 11.51
CA GLY A 91 5.22 6.99 10.64
C GLY A 91 4.82 5.67 11.30
N ASN A 92 5.73 5.04 12.01
CA ASN A 92 5.50 3.77 12.71
C ASN A 92 4.52 3.91 13.90
N ARG A 93 4.38 5.12 14.42
CA ARG A 93 3.35 5.47 15.43
C ARG A 93 2.07 6.03 14.79
N GLY A 94 1.94 5.85 13.50
CA GLY A 94 0.76 6.28 12.81
C GLY A 94 0.66 7.79 12.57
N ARG A 95 1.71 8.61 12.68
CA ARG A 95 1.68 10.07 12.61
C ARG A 95 2.41 10.65 11.40
N CYS A 96 2.70 9.83 10.37
CA CYS A 96 3.43 10.25 9.18
C CYS A 96 2.82 11.51 8.53
N ALA A 97 3.64 12.56 8.36
CA ALA A 97 3.25 13.79 7.66
C ALA A 97 3.38 13.69 6.14
N GLN A 98 3.83 12.54 5.62
CA GLN A 98 4.05 12.29 4.19
C GLN A 98 5.06 13.27 3.53
N PRO A 99 6.24 13.53 4.10
CA PRO A 99 7.21 14.44 3.50
C PRO A 99 7.66 13.97 2.11
N CYS A 100 7.68 12.66 1.84
CA CYS A 100 7.98 12.12 0.51
C CYS A 100 7.01 12.58 -0.60
N ARG A 101 5.90 13.22 -0.27
CA ARG A 101 4.91 13.74 -1.22
C ARG A 101 5.12 15.22 -1.56
N LEU A 102 6.07 15.86 -0.92
CA LEU A 102 6.41 17.25 -1.18
C LEU A 102 7.30 17.39 -2.41
N PRO A 103 7.27 18.55 -3.09
CA PRO A 103 8.21 18.86 -4.14
C PRO A 103 9.61 19.07 -3.56
N TYR A 104 10.61 18.56 -4.27
CA TYR A 104 12.02 18.72 -3.93
C TYR A 104 12.80 19.24 -5.14
N GLN A 105 13.80 20.06 -4.87
CA GLN A 105 14.81 20.43 -5.86
C GLN A 105 15.90 19.36 -5.84
N THR A 106 16.15 18.76 -6.99
CA THR A 106 17.24 17.81 -7.15
C THR A 106 18.49 18.57 -7.60
N ALA A 107 19.58 18.44 -6.87
CA ALA A 107 20.90 18.90 -7.31
C ALA A 107 21.73 17.66 -7.72
N LEU A 108 22.34 17.71 -8.91
CA LEU A 108 23.40 16.76 -9.24
C LEU A 108 24.61 17.12 -8.36
N CYS A 109 24.97 16.25 -7.44
CA CYS A 109 26.28 16.31 -6.80
C CYS A 109 27.30 15.94 -7.86
N CYS A 110 27.79 16.91 -8.62
CA CYS A 110 28.89 16.72 -9.54
C CYS A 110 30.15 16.42 -8.76
N GLY A 111 30.92 15.44 -9.25
CA GLY A 111 32.17 14.97 -8.69
C GLY A 111 33.19 16.06 -8.39
N GLU A 112 34.27 15.67 -7.85
CA GLU A 112 35.47 16.26 -7.25
C GLU A 112 35.82 17.76 -7.44
N ASN A 113 35.16 18.51 -8.33
CA ASN A 113 35.51 19.90 -8.64
C ASN A 113 34.50 20.96 -8.20
N GLY A 114 33.53 20.65 -7.35
CA GLY A 114 32.73 21.65 -6.63
C GLY A 114 31.96 22.68 -7.47
N ARG A 115 31.94 22.60 -8.78
CA ARG A 115 31.18 23.51 -9.64
C ARG A 115 29.72 23.05 -9.67
N ARG A 116 28.85 23.80 -8.97
CA ARG A 116 27.40 23.71 -9.15
C ARG A 116 27.11 23.92 -10.64
N SER A 117 26.63 22.88 -11.31
CA SER A 117 26.11 23.03 -12.66
C SER A 117 24.96 24.06 -12.64
N GLU A 118 24.95 24.90 -13.67
CA GLU A 118 23.98 25.97 -13.85
C GLU A 118 22.56 25.49 -13.54
N LYS A 119 21.84 26.32 -12.78
CA LYS A 119 20.43 26.12 -12.44
C LYS A 119 19.61 25.94 -13.71
N ARG A 120 19.46 24.71 -14.19
CA ARG A 120 18.26 24.40 -14.97
C ARG A 120 17.08 24.82 -14.11
N LYS A 121 16.16 25.62 -14.65
CA LYS A 121 14.92 26.01 -13.96
C LYS A 121 14.40 24.77 -13.25
N ALA A 122 14.52 24.73 -11.94
CA ALA A 122 14.17 23.56 -11.15
C ALA A 122 12.66 23.38 -11.29
N GLN A 123 12.27 22.44 -12.10
CA GLN A 123 10.89 22.02 -12.14
C GLN A 123 10.61 21.40 -10.76
N GLU A 124 9.61 21.92 -10.08
CA GLU A 124 9.17 21.36 -8.81
C GLU A 124 8.62 19.96 -9.07
N LEU A 125 9.42 18.97 -8.79
CA LEU A 125 9.06 17.56 -8.94
C LEU A 125 8.89 16.92 -7.57
N CYS A 126 8.02 15.93 -7.50
CA CYS A 126 7.84 15.09 -6.33
C CYS A 126 8.59 13.76 -6.52
N PRO A 127 9.94 13.75 -6.44
CA PRO A 127 10.77 12.63 -6.86
C PRO A 127 10.64 11.39 -5.96
N LEU A 128 10.03 11.55 -4.78
CA LEU A 128 9.78 10.47 -3.83
C LEU A 128 8.31 10.08 -3.77
N SER A 129 7.45 10.68 -4.61
CA SER A 129 6.02 10.40 -4.60
C SER A 129 5.70 9.22 -5.50
N LEU A 130 5.13 8.16 -4.96
CA LEU A 130 4.60 7.04 -5.72
C LEU A 130 3.14 7.28 -6.11
N LYS A 131 2.70 6.67 -7.22
CA LYS A 131 1.29 6.49 -7.55
C LYS A 131 0.60 5.65 -6.47
N ASP A 132 -0.71 5.73 -6.40
CA ASP A 132 -1.48 4.87 -5.50
C ASP A 132 -1.57 3.45 -6.08
N ILE A 133 -1.63 2.46 -5.18
CA ILE A 133 -1.87 1.08 -5.59
C ILE A 133 -3.35 0.88 -5.92
N SER A 134 -3.63 0.17 -6.99
CA SER A 134 -4.95 -0.37 -7.33
C SER A 134 -4.77 -1.73 -7.98
N THR A 135 -5.21 -2.76 -7.29
CA THR A 135 -5.01 -4.16 -7.72
C THR A 135 -6.30 -4.81 -8.20
N ILE A 136 -7.33 -4.01 -8.45
CA ILE A 136 -8.66 -4.51 -8.81
C ILE A 136 -8.61 -5.43 -10.05
N GLU A 137 -7.73 -5.16 -11.02
CA GLU A 137 -7.59 -5.95 -12.23
C GLU A 137 -6.87 -7.28 -12.03
N ILE A 138 -6.04 -7.37 -11.00
CA ILE A 138 -5.28 -8.58 -10.64
C ILE A 138 -5.81 -9.27 -9.38
N LEU A 139 -7.01 -8.92 -8.95
CA LEU A 139 -7.63 -9.47 -7.75
C LEU A 139 -7.69 -11.01 -7.72
N PRO A 140 -8.02 -11.71 -8.83
CA PRO A 140 -7.95 -13.18 -8.87
C PRO A 140 -6.57 -13.72 -8.53
N GLN A 141 -5.51 -13.12 -9.07
CA GLN A 141 -4.12 -13.52 -8.83
C GLN A 141 -3.72 -13.33 -7.36
N ILE A 142 -4.20 -12.25 -6.72
CA ILE A 142 -3.96 -11.98 -5.29
C ILE A 142 -4.62 -13.05 -4.41
N LEU A 143 -5.84 -13.45 -4.73
CA LEU A 143 -6.52 -14.52 -3.99
C LEU A 143 -5.85 -15.88 -4.22
N GLU A 144 -5.41 -16.15 -5.47
CA GLU A 144 -4.75 -17.41 -5.85
C GLU A 144 -3.43 -17.65 -5.10
N VAL A 145 -2.68 -16.59 -4.78
CA VAL A 145 -1.42 -16.72 -4.01
C VAL A 145 -1.62 -16.84 -2.50
N GLY A 146 -2.88 -16.96 -2.04
CA GLY A 146 -3.20 -17.26 -0.64
C GLY A 146 -3.51 -16.04 0.23
N VAL A 147 -3.71 -14.86 -0.35
CA VAL A 147 -4.19 -13.70 0.41
C VAL A 147 -5.65 -13.89 0.80
N THR A 148 -5.93 -13.89 2.11
CA THR A 148 -7.27 -14.08 2.68
C THR A 148 -7.91 -12.78 3.15
N SER A 149 -7.12 -11.74 3.39
CA SER A 149 -7.59 -10.44 3.85
C SER A 149 -7.08 -9.31 2.96
N LEU A 150 -7.99 -8.52 2.43
CA LEU A 150 -7.70 -7.40 1.53
C LEU A 150 -7.69 -6.09 2.30
N LYS A 151 -6.54 -5.40 2.32
CA LYS A 151 -6.36 -4.15 3.05
C LYS A 151 -6.44 -2.94 2.15
N ILE A 152 -7.33 -2.01 2.49
CA ILE A 152 -7.47 -0.71 1.83
C ILE A 152 -6.78 0.34 2.69
N GLU A 153 -5.80 1.07 2.12
CA GLU A 153 -5.18 2.20 2.80
C GLU A 153 -6.08 3.44 2.66
N GLY A 154 -6.79 3.75 3.72
CA GLY A 154 -7.76 4.86 3.74
C GLY A 154 -7.44 5.94 4.77
N ARG A 155 -6.27 5.90 5.40
CA ARG A 155 -5.88 6.85 6.43
C ARG A 155 -5.86 8.28 5.89
N MET A 156 -6.43 9.22 6.64
CA MET A 156 -6.61 10.62 6.27
C MET A 156 -7.52 10.83 5.04
N LYS A 157 -8.30 9.81 4.66
CA LYS A 157 -9.28 9.90 3.59
C LYS A 157 -10.67 10.20 4.12
N GLN A 158 -11.50 10.78 3.27
CA GLN A 158 -12.90 11.02 3.60
C GLN A 158 -13.72 9.71 3.64
N PRO A 159 -14.82 9.63 4.41
CA PRO A 159 -15.66 8.44 4.47
C PRO A 159 -16.15 7.96 3.10
N GLY A 160 -16.44 8.88 2.17
CA GLY A 160 -16.84 8.56 0.80
C GLY A 160 -15.81 7.78 0.01
N TYR A 161 -14.50 8.04 0.24
CA TYR A 161 -13.42 7.26 -0.34
C TYR A 161 -13.48 5.80 0.15
N THR A 162 -13.54 5.62 1.46
CA THR A 162 -13.55 4.26 2.05
C THR A 162 -14.78 3.48 1.58
N ALA A 163 -15.95 4.08 1.62
CA ALA A 163 -17.19 3.45 1.17
C ALA A 163 -17.13 3.10 -0.33
N GLY A 164 -16.68 4.03 -1.17
CA GLY A 164 -16.58 3.85 -2.62
C GLY A 164 -15.59 2.75 -3.00
N VAL A 165 -14.37 2.77 -2.45
CA VAL A 165 -13.38 1.74 -2.73
C VAL A 165 -13.88 0.38 -2.25
N THR A 166 -14.40 0.29 -1.03
CA THR A 166 -14.90 -0.97 -0.48
C THR A 166 -16.06 -1.53 -1.32
N SER A 167 -16.99 -0.70 -1.78
CA SER A 167 -18.12 -1.14 -2.60
C SER A 167 -17.67 -1.74 -3.93
N VAL A 168 -16.67 -1.15 -4.59
CA VAL A 168 -16.13 -1.68 -5.84
C VAL A 168 -15.41 -3.01 -5.60
N TYR A 169 -14.50 -3.08 -4.60
CA TYR A 169 -13.81 -4.33 -4.30
C TYR A 169 -14.79 -5.43 -3.88
N ARG A 170 -15.84 -5.11 -3.09
CA ARG A 170 -16.88 -6.08 -2.72
C ARG A 170 -17.62 -6.61 -3.94
N LYS A 171 -18.06 -5.72 -4.85
CA LYS A 171 -18.70 -6.09 -6.12
C LYS A 171 -17.89 -7.13 -6.90
N TYR A 172 -16.59 -6.89 -7.05
CA TYR A 172 -15.71 -7.78 -7.83
C TYR A 172 -15.33 -9.07 -7.09
N LEU A 173 -15.27 -9.04 -5.76
CA LEU A 173 -15.15 -10.26 -4.96
C LEU A 173 -16.38 -11.15 -5.10
N ASP A 174 -17.57 -10.58 -5.01
CA ASP A 174 -18.82 -11.34 -5.15
C ASP A 174 -18.90 -11.97 -6.55
N LEU A 175 -18.53 -11.22 -7.61
CA LEU A 175 -18.46 -11.77 -8.97
C LEU A 175 -17.48 -12.93 -9.10
N LEU A 176 -16.32 -12.87 -8.43
CA LEU A 176 -15.33 -13.96 -8.44
C LEU A 176 -15.85 -15.21 -7.75
N PHE A 177 -16.53 -15.07 -6.61
CA PHE A 177 -17.08 -16.20 -5.88
C PHE A 177 -18.29 -16.85 -6.59
N GLU A 178 -19.09 -16.04 -7.32
CA GLU A 178 -20.26 -16.54 -8.04
C GLU A 178 -19.93 -17.17 -9.39
N LYS A 179 -19.00 -16.60 -10.18
CA LYS A 179 -18.85 -16.88 -11.62
C LYS A 179 -17.56 -17.60 -12.04
N ARG A 180 -16.67 -17.95 -11.11
CA ARG A 180 -15.31 -18.43 -11.41
C ARG A 180 -14.48 -17.43 -12.25
N ALA A 181 -13.18 -17.42 -12.04
CA ALA A 181 -12.24 -16.42 -12.54
C ALA A 181 -12.07 -16.35 -14.08
N GLU A 182 -12.62 -17.29 -14.84
CA GLU A 182 -12.37 -17.45 -16.28
C GLU A 182 -12.74 -16.24 -17.16
N ASN A 183 -13.65 -15.37 -16.67
CA ASN A 183 -14.09 -14.17 -17.37
C ASN A 183 -13.97 -12.90 -16.52
N TYR A 184 -13.02 -12.87 -15.59
CA TYR A 184 -12.83 -11.69 -14.75
C TYR A 184 -12.40 -10.48 -15.56
N ARG A 185 -13.25 -9.48 -15.62
CA ARG A 185 -12.97 -8.18 -16.25
C ARG A 185 -13.54 -7.07 -15.41
N VAL A 186 -12.75 -6.05 -15.19
CA VAL A 186 -13.18 -4.84 -14.49
C VAL A 186 -13.70 -3.82 -15.51
N ALA A 187 -14.91 -3.30 -15.28
CA ALA A 187 -15.50 -2.28 -16.13
C ALA A 187 -14.67 -0.99 -16.07
N GLU A 188 -14.51 -0.33 -17.22
CA GLU A 188 -13.76 0.93 -17.32
C GLU A 188 -14.37 2.05 -16.46
N GLU A 189 -15.69 2.02 -16.26
CA GLU A 189 -16.41 2.95 -15.39
C GLU A 189 -16.00 2.79 -13.93
N ASP A 190 -15.85 1.56 -13.44
CA ASP A 190 -15.42 1.27 -12.06
C ASP A 190 -13.95 1.65 -11.85
N LYS A 191 -13.08 1.42 -12.85
CA LYS A 191 -11.68 1.87 -12.79
C LYS A 191 -11.60 3.39 -12.73
N ARG A 192 -12.37 4.09 -13.57
CA ARG A 192 -12.45 5.54 -13.55
C ARG A 192 -13.00 6.04 -12.23
N TYR A 193 -14.05 5.43 -11.71
CA TYR A 193 -14.62 5.79 -10.42
C TYR A 193 -13.60 5.66 -9.29
N LEU A 194 -12.80 4.57 -9.25
CA LEU A 194 -11.73 4.41 -8.26
C LEU A 194 -10.66 5.52 -8.36
N LEU A 195 -10.29 5.93 -9.59
CA LEU A 195 -9.36 7.04 -9.81
C LEU A 195 -9.95 8.38 -9.39
N ASP A 196 -11.24 8.60 -9.63
CA ASP A 196 -11.95 9.84 -9.29
C ASP A 196 -12.14 10.00 -7.77
N LEU A 197 -12.29 8.90 -7.03
CA LEU A 197 -12.35 8.93 -5.58
C LEU A 197 -11.05 9.51 -4.98
N PHE A 198 -9.92 9.09 -5.48
CA PHE A 198 -8.62 9.66 -5.14
C PHE A 198 -7.49 8.99 -5.92
N ASN A 199 -6.56 9.79 -6.47
CA ASN A 199 -5.30 9.29 -7.00
C ASN A 199 -4.18 10.34 -6.88
N ARG A 200 -2.92 9.87 -7.04
CA ARG A 200 -1.71 10.71 -7.10
C ARG A 200 -1.02 10.47 -8.43
N GLY A 201 -1.51 11.14 -9.48
CA GLY A 201 -0.96 10.97 -10.82
C GLY A 201 -1.22 9.60 -11.45
N GLY A 202 -2.34 8.95 -11.08
CA GLY A 202 -2.75 7.63 -11.55
C GLY A 202 -2.56 6.53 -10.51
N SER A 203 -2.73 5.28 -10.95
CA SER A 203 -2.55 4.08 -10.14
C SER A 203 -1.55 3.13 -10.78
N CYS A 204 -1.08 2.16 -10.00
CA CYS A 204 -0.25 1.04 -10.44
C CYS A 204 -0.59 -0.21 -9.62
N THR A 205 -0.11 -1.37 -10.05
CA THR A 205 -0.28 -2.63 -9.30
C THR A 205 0.70 -2.79 -8.13
N GLY A 206 1.45 -1.74 -7.81
CA GLY A 206 2.49 -1.80 -6.78
C GLY A 206 3.62 -2.74 -7.19
N TYR A 207 4.16 -3.46 -6.22
CA TYR A 207 5.25 -4.41 -6.43
C TYR A 207 4.76 -5.82 -6.82
N TYR A 208 3.47 -6.07 -6.86
CA TYR A 208 2.92 -7.40 -7.15
C TYR A 208 3.40 -7.99 -8.46
N GLN A 209 3.52 -7.16 -9.49
CA GLN A 209 3.92 -7.57 -10.85
C GLN A 209 5.17 -6.84 -11.37
N MET A 210 5.62 -5.81 -10.68
CA MET A 210 6.75 -4.96 -11.10
C MET A 210 7.70 -4.76 -9.94
N GLN A 211 8.99 -4.72 -10.27
CA GLN A 211 10.01 -4.27 -9.32
C GLN A 211 10.48 -2.88 -9.74
N ASN A 212 10.30 -1.89 -8.87
CA ASN A 212 10.83 -0.53 -8.97
C ASN A 212 10.96 0.05 -10.39
N GLY A 213 10.41 1.21 -10.62
CA GLY A 213 10.60 1.88 -11.91
C GLY A 213 9.91 3.24 -11.97
N PRO A 214 10.25 4.06 -12.97
CA PRO A 214 9.65 5.38 -13.17
C PRO A 214 8.13 5.34 -13.35
N SER A 215 7.59 4.22 -13.85
CA SER A 215 6.15 4.01 -14.04
C SER A 215 5.36 4.02 -12.74
N MET A 216 6.00 3.69 -11.61
CA MET A 216 5.40 3.76 -10.27
C MET A 216 5.40 5.17 -9.69
N MET A 217 6.11 6.12 -10.28
CA MET A 217 6.30 7.47 -9.72
C MET A 217 5.19 8.42 -10.14
N ALA A 218 4.81 9.30 -9.21
CA ALA A 218 3.90 10.42 -9.42
C ALA A 218 4.69 11.73 -9.29
N PHE A 219 5.37 12.13 -10.35
CA PHE A 219 6.26 13.30 -10.35
C PHE A 219 5.55 14.64 -10.21
N SER A 220 4.24 14.71 -10.53
CA SER A 220 3.42 15.89 -10.34
C SER A 220 2.37 15.66 -9.26
N ASN A 221 2.11 16.68 -8.44
CA ASN A 221 1.07 16.65 -7.41
C ASN A 221 -0.31 17.08 -7.97
N GLU A 222 -0.62 16.83 -9.21
CA GLU A 222 -1.97 17.07 -9.71
C GLU A 222 -2.96 16.19 -8.94
N LYS A 223 -3.52 16.78 -7.89
CA LYS A 223 -4.69 16.25 -7.21
C LYS A 223 -5.88 16.41 -8.16
N LYS A 224 -6.19 15.40 -8.92
CA LYS A 224 -7.54 15.28 -9.45
C LYS A 224 -8.43 14.83 -8.29
N THR A 225 -8.86 15.79 -7.48
CA THR A 225 -10.01 15.59 -6.60
C THR A 225 -11.22 15.59 -7.52
N GLY A 226 -11.68 14.41 -7.89
CA GLY A 226 -12.98 14.26 -8.50
C GLY A 226 -14.01 14.82 -7.52
N ASP A 227 -14.83 15.73 -7.99
CA ASP A 227 -16.04 16.15 -7.28
C ASP A 227 -16.85 14.87 -7.02
N VAL A 228 -17.05 14.52 -5.76
CA VAL A 228 -17.80 13.30 -5.40
C VAL A 228 -19.18 13.44 -6.02
N SER A 229 -19.41 12.64 -7.06
CA SER A 229 -20.64 12.61 -7.84
C SER A 229 -21.89 12.58 -6.94
N PRO A 230 -23.01 13.21 -7.36
CA PRO A 230 -24.23 13.41 -6.57
C PRO A 230 -24.94 12.16 -6.08
N VAL A 231 -24.44 10.97 -6.37
CA VAL A 231 -25.07 9.69 -6.00
C VAL A 231 -25.23 9.49 -4.48
N LEU A 232 -24.42 10.16 -3.66
CA LEU A 232 -24.55 10.10 -2.20
C LEU A 232 -25.39 11.24 -1.61
N ARG A 233 -25.98 12.13 -2.42
CA ARG A 233 -26.86 13.22 -1.94
C ARG A 233 -28.35 12.88 -1.95
N LYS A 234 -28.72 11.66 -2.33
CA LYS A 234 -30.12 11.21 -2.27
C LYS A 234 -30.25 10.07 -1.26
N LYS A 235 -30.30 10.42 0.01
CA LYS A 235 -31.17 9.80 1.02
C LYS A 235 -31.15 10.64 2.29
#